data_754707a5b2e60b2238083130d36d4b92
#
_entry.id   754707a5b2e60b2238083130d36d4b92
#
_cell.length_a   1.000
_cell.length_b   1.000
_cell.length_c   1.000
_cell.angle_alpha   90.00
_cell.angle_beta   90.00
_cell.angle_gamma   90.00
#
_symmetry.space_group_name_H-M   'P 1'
#
loop_
_entity.id
_entity.type
_entity.pdbx_description
1 polymer ?
#
loop_
_entity_poly.entity_id
_entity_poly.type
_entity_poly.pdbx_seq_one_letter_code
_entity_poly.pdbx_strand_id
1 'polypeptide(L)'
;DGKPRGERYFIDLLGCADNSYNREIAKVWLTGLMARGYLEKVKFEVVPILIDKRQGTGKSTATKRLLPDYHTDSEITFGKRDSDYQKIQANAIIELGELKGMSKAEIETVKSFISSDSDTYRDPYERKATPHPRHCVFIGTANKKSFLKDSGTERRFFPIECGVNDVKQHPMDIEEDYFLQVLAEAKVWFDKREPLT
;
A
#
# COMPACT_ATOMS: atom_id res chain seq x y z
N ASP A 1 6.33 19.60 -13.56
CA ASP A 1 5.67 20.07 -14.79
C ASP A 1 4.18 20.44 -14.56
N GLY A 2 3.65 20.21 -13.36
CA GLY A 2 2.30 20.57 -12.95
C GLY A 2 1.18 19.72 -13.55
N LYS A 3 1.49 18.63 -14.23
CA LYS A 3 0.48 17.69 -14.75
C LYS A 3 0.03 16.76 -13.65
N PRO A 4 -1.29 16.65 -13.36
CA PRO A 4 -1.78 15.74 -12.33
C PRO A 4 -1.57 14.28 -12.74
N ARG A 5 -0.96 13.49 -11.83
CA ARG A 5 -0.62 12.09 -12.02
C ARG A 5 -1.10 11.19 -10.87
N GLY A 6 -1.21 11.76 -9.68
CA GLY A 6 -1.47 11.01 -8.46
C GLY A 6 -2.77 10.22 -8.50
N GLU A 7 -3.91 10.86 -8.84
CA GLU A 7 -5.20 10.17 -8.98
C GLU A 7 -5.19 9.12 -10.09
N ARG A 8 -4.33 9.27 -11.07
CA ARG A 8 -4.18 8.36 -12.21
C ARG A 8 -3.11 7.30 -12.03
N TYR A 9 -2.47 7.25 -10.86
CA TYR A 9 -1.30 6.43 -10.59
C TYR A 9 -1.47 4.96 -11.02
N PHE A 10 -2.54 4.32 -10.58
CA PHE A 10 -2.82 2.93 -10.97
C PHE A 10 -3.34 2.81 -12.41
N ILE A 11 -4.01 3.83 -12.92
CA ILE A 11 -4.56 3.86 -14.29
C ILE A 11 -3.41 3.92 -15.30
N ASP A 12 -2.51 4.87 -15.13
CA ASP A 12 -1.44 5.14 -16.10
C ASP A 12 -0.31 4.10 -16.04
N LEU A 13 0.02 3.59 -14.84
CA LEU A 13 1.10 2.63 -14.66
C LEU A 13 0.69 1.18 -14.82
N LEU A 14 -0.55 0.84 -14.50
CA LEU A 14 -1.01 -0.55 -14.45
C LEU A 14 -2.19 -0.85 -15.37
N GLY A 15 -2.60 0.11 -16.18
CA GLY A 15 -3.71 -0.07 -17.13
C GLY A 15 -5.05 -0.35 -16.47
N CYS A 16 -5.29 0.21 -15.29
CA CYS A 16 -6.58 0.08 -14.62
C CYS A 16 -7.65 0.89 -15.33
N ALA A 17 -8.92 0.54 -15.14
CA ALA A 17 -10.03 1.31 -15.69
C ALA A 17 -10.02 2.75 -15.17
N ASP A 18 -10.21 3.72 -16.07
CA ASP A 18 -10.30 5.14 -15.69
C ASP A 18 -11.73 5.44 -15.18
N ASN A 19 -11.91 5.32 -13.87
CA ASN A 19 -13.16 5.57 -13.18
C ASN A 19 -12.92 6.27 -11.83
N SER A 20 -13.99 6.80 -11.23
CA SER A 20 -13.93 7.51 -9.96
C SER A 20 -13.38 6.63 -8.82
N TYR A 21 -13.72 5.35 -8.78
CA TYR A 21 -13.25 4.43 -7.75
C TYR A 21 -11.72 4.29 -7.77
N ASN A 22 -11.12 3.99 -8.92
CA ASN A 22 -9.66 3.80 -9.01
C ASN A 22 -8.91 5.11 -8.75
N ARG A 23 -9.46 6.25 -9.17
CA ARG A 23 -8.89 7.58 -8.88
C ARG A 23 -8.93 7.89 -7.40
N GLU A 24 -10.07 7.66 -6.74
CA GLU A 24 -10.24 7.92 -5.31
C GLU A 24 -9.34 7.03 -4.47
N ILE A 25 -9.26 5.71 -4.77
CA ILE A 25 -8.37 4.81 -4.04
C ILE A 25 -6.91 5.22 -4.18
N ALA A 26 -6.46 5.63 -5.36
CA ALA A 26 -5.10 6.15 -5.56
C ALA A 26 -4.84 7.39 -4.70
N LYS A 27 -5.75 8.37 -4.74
CA LYS A 27 -5.67 9.61 -3.96
C LYS A 27 -5.63 9.34 -2.46
N VAL A 28 -6.59 8.57 -1.94
CA VAL A 28 -6.67 8.24 -0.50
C VAL A 28 -5.44 7.49 -0.04
N TRP A 29 -4.97 6.48 -0.80
CA TRP A 29 -3.81 5.70 -0.42
C TRP A 29 -2.52 6.53 -0.40
N LEU A 30 -2.30 7.39 -1.41
CA LEU A 30 -1.16 8.30 -1.46
C LEU A 30 -1.23 9.36 -0.36
N THR A 31 -2.42 9.89 -0.06
CA THR A 31 -2.61 10.82 1.06
C THR A 31 -2.34 10.15 2.40
N GLY A 32 -2.77 8.88 2.56
CA GLY A 32 -2.47 8.05 3.72
C GLY A 32 -0.97 7.79 3.92
N LEU A 33 -0.23 7.59 2.83
CA LEU A 33 1.23 7.48 2.84
C LEU A 33 1.87 8.75 3.43
N MET A 34 1.43 9.93 2.99
CA MET A 34 1.90 11.19 3.56
C MET A 34 1.50 11.34 5.03
N ALA A 35 0.25 11.05 5.38
CA ALA A 35 -0.22 11.16 6.76
C ALA A 35 0.60 10.27 7.71
N ARG A 36 0.87 9.01 7.33
CA ARG A 36 1.72 8.09 8.10
C ARG A 36 3.18 8.55 8.19
N GLY A 37 3.69 9.22 7.16
CA GLY A 37 5.06 9.76 7.17
C GLY A 37 5.23 11.01 8.01
N TYR A 38 4.21 11.87 8.11
CA TYR A 38 4.31 13.18 8.77
C TYR A 38 3.68 13.24 10.17
N LEU A 39 2.76 12.32 10.49
CA LEU A 39 2.02 12.34 11.75
C LEU A 39 2.23 11.04 12.53
N GLU A 40 2.24 11.16 13.86
CA GLU A 40 2.24 10.00 14.75
C GLU A 40 0.80 9.45 14.94
N LYS A 41 0.69 8.13 15.12
CA LYS A 41 -0.55 7.43 15.51
C LYS A 41 -1.74 7.67 14.58
N VAL A 42 -1.47 7.71 13.28
CA VAL A 42 -2.53 7.82 12.27
C VAL A 42 -3.22 6.47 12.08
N LYS A 43 -4.53 6.40 12.30
CA LYS A 43 -5.33 5.25 11.91
C LYS A 43 -5.59 5.29 10.42
N PHE A 44 -5.02 4.36 9.67
CA PHE A 44 -5.20 4.25 8.22
C PHE A 44 -5.35 2.78 7.83
N GLU A 45 -6.48 2.43 7.24
CA GLU A 45 -6.88 1.05 6.98
C GLU A 45 -7.13 0.75 5.48
N VAL A 46 -6.84 1.70 4.58
CA VAL A 46 -7.05 1.52 3.14
C VAL A 46 -5.89 0.75 2.54
N VAL A 47 -6.19 -0.42 1.99
CA VAL A 47 -5.22 -1.32 1.35
C VAL A 47 -5.68 -1.62 -0.08
N PRO A 48 -5.12 -0.97 -1.09
CA PRO A 48 -5.34 -1.34 -2.49
C PRO A 48 -4.85 -2.76 -2.74
N ILE A 49 -5.63 -3.57 -3.46
CA ILE A 49 -5.23 -4.92 -3.88
C ILE A 49 -5.17 -4.94 -5.41
N LEU A 50 -3.96 -4.96 -5.91
CA LEU A 50 -3.67 -4.97 -7.35
C LEU A 50 -3.89 -6.38 -7.92
N ILE A 51 -4.87 -6.54 -8.79
CA ILE A 51 -5.28 -7.84 -9.32
C ILE A 51 -4.99 -7.91 -10.82
N ASP A 52 -4.16 -8.86 -11.23
CA ASP A 52 -3.96 -9.20 -12.65
C ASP A 52 -3.65 -10.69 -12.76
N LYS A 53 -4.33 -11.37 -13.70
CA LYS A 53 -4.09 -12.78 -14.00
C LYS A 53 -2.71 -13.03 -14.60
N ARG A 54 -2.15 -12.02 -15.26
CA ARG A 54 -0.83 -12.08 -15.89
C ARG A 54 0.26 -11.79 -14.86
N GLN A 55 1.37 -12.46 -15.00
CA GLN A 55 2.59 -12.16 -14.23
C GLN A 55 3.44 -11.11 -14.98
N GLY A 56 4.30 -10.41 -14.27
CA GLY A 56 5.24 -9.45 -14.88
C GLY A 56 4.59 -8.15 -15.39
N THR A 57 3.38 -7.82 -14.97
CA THR A 57 2.64 -6.63 -15.42
C THR A 57 3.06 -5.34 -14.70
N GLY A 58 4.14 -5.38 -13.91
CA GLY A 58 4.69 -4.19 -13.26
C GLY A 58 4.03 -3.78 -11.94
N LYS A 59 3.14 -4.60 -11.34
CA LYS A 59 2.46 -4.27 -10.06
C LYS A 59 3.45 -3.90 -8.96
N SER A 60 4.34 -4.83 -8.59
CA SER A 60 5.36 -4.60 -7.56
C SER A 60 6.40 -3.56 -7.99
N THR A 61 6.68 -3.47 -9.29
CA THR A 61 7.58 -2.43 -9.83
C THR A 61 7.00 -1.03 -9.62
N ALA A 62 5.72 -0.83 -9.91
CA ALA A 62 5.06 0.46 -9.69
C ALA A 62 5.15 0.87 -8.22
N THR A 63 4.78 -0.02 -7.28
CA THR A 63 4.81 0.27 -5.85
C THR A 63 6.22 0.55 -5.33
N LYS A 64 7.20 -0.25 -5.74
CA LYS A 64 8.59 -0.09 -5.34
C LYS A 64 9.19 1.22 -5.85
N ARG A 65 8.92 1.60 -7.10
CA ARG A 65 9.49 2.81 -7.70
C ARG A 65 8.95 4.11 -7.10
N LEU A 66 7.85 4.07 -6.38
CA LEU A 66 7.33 5.24 -5.66
C LEU A 66 8.27 5.68 -4.53
N LEU A 67 8.80 4.73 -3.77
CA LEU A 67 9.78 4.94 -2.69
C LEU A 67 10.76 3.74 -2.63
N PRO A 68 11.77 3.68 -3.53
CA PRO A 68 12.60 2.49 -3.70
C PRO A 68 13.32 2.04 -2.42
N ASP A 69 13.81 3.00 -1.63
CA ASP A 69 14.58 2.75 -0.41
C ASP A 69 13.70 2.45 0.82
N TYR A 70 12.39 2.65 0.71
CA TYR A 70 11.43 2.49 1.80
C TYR A 70 10.26 1.58 1.42
N HIS A 71 10.52 0.61 0.55
CA HIS A 71 9.56 -0.40 0.12
C HIS A 71 10.06 -1.80 0.47
N THR A 72 9.18 -2.66 0.95
CA THR A 72 9.48 -4.09 1.12
C THR A 72 8.29 -4.96 0.69
N ASP A 73 8.64 -6.07 0.01
CA ASP A 73 7.76 -7.19 -0.33
C ASP A 73 8.12 -8.45 0.47
N SER A 74 8.98 -8.29 1.49
CA SER A 74 9.38 -9.39 2.36
C SER A 74 8.21 -9.94 3.15
N GLU A 75 8.15 -11.26 3.30
CA GLU A 75 7.13 -11.93 4.08
C GLU A 75 7.05 -11.39 5.51
N ILE A 76 5.82 -11.09 5.96
CA ILE A 76 5.50 -10.63 7.31
C ILE A 76 4.54 -11.64 7.95
N THR A 77 4.89 -12.08 9.15
CA THR A 77 4.09 -13.07 9.91
C THR A 77 3.04 -12.45 10.84
N PHE A 78 2.70 -11.18 10.62
CA PHE A 78 1.64 -10.41 11.30
C PHE A 78 1.65 -10.54 12.83
N GLY A 79 2.68 -9.98 13.46
CA GLY A 79 2.78 -9.87 14.91
C GLY A 79 3.33 -11.10 15.63
N LYS A 80 3.88 -12.08 14.91
CA LYS A 80 4.48 -13.28 15.51
C LYS A 80 5.97 -13.11 15.84
N ARG A 81 6.66 -12.14 15.26
CA ARG A 81 8.11 -11.93 15.42
C ARG A 81 8.46 -10.46 15.54
N ASP A 82 9.32 -10.10 16.48
CA ASP A 82 9.84 -8.73 16.62
C ASP A 82 10.56 -8.25 15.36
N SER A 83 11.23 -9.15 14.63
CA SER A 83 11.88 -8.83 13.35
C SER A 83 10.93 -8.32 12.26
N ASP A 84 9.64 -8.69 12.30
CA ASP A 84 8.65 -8.22 11.34
C ASP A 84 8.28 -6.76 11.62
N TYR A 85 8.21 -6.38 12.90
CA TYR A 85 7.98 -4.99 13.29
C TYR A 85 9.14 -4.09 12.89
N GLN A 86 10.39 -4.58 12.99
CA GLN A 86 11.57 -3.85 12.52
C GLN A 86 11.52 -3.60 11.01
N LYS A 87 11.10 -4.60 10.20
CA LYS A 87 10.90 -4.40 8.76
C LYS A 87 9.83 -3.33 8.47
N ILE A 88 8.74 -3.34 9.23
CA ILE A 88 7.64 -2.38 9.08
C ILE A 88 8.11 -0.97 9.43
N GLN A 89 8.87 -0.81 10.50
CA GLN A 89 9.40 0.48 10.91
C GLN A 89 10.44 1.04 9.94
N ALA A 90 11.17 0.18 9.26
CA ALA A 90 12.19 0.57 8.28
C ALA A 90 11.59 0.99 6.91
N ASN A 91 10.29 0.77 6.68
CA ASN A 91 9.68 0.96 5.36
C ASN A 91 8.39 1.81 5.44
N ALA A 92 8.16 2.59 4.40
CA ALA A 92 6.94 3.39 4.23
C ALA A 92 5.84 2.63 3.45
N ILE A 93 6.24 1.68 2.60
CA ILE A 93 5.32 0.87 1.81
C ILE A 93 5.62 -0.60 2.06
N ILE A 94 4.60 -1.32 2.55
CA ILE A 94 4.65 -2.77 2.78
C ILE A 94 3.78 -3.44 1.72
N GLU A 95 4.39 -4.20 0.83
CA GLU A 95 3.67 -4.99 -0.16
C GLU A 95 3.31 -6.36 0.43
N LEU A 96 2.03 -6.64 0.51
CA LEU A 96 1.49 -7.93 0.91
C LEU A 96 1.40 -8.82 -0.33
N GLY A 97 2.42 -9.63 -0.55
CA GLY A 97 2.44 -10.61 -1.63
C GLY A 97 1.50 -11.77 -1.37
N GLU A 98 0.98 -12.36 -2.45
CA GLU A 98 0.24 -13.62 -2.45
C GLU A 98 -0.79 -13.81 -1.33
N LEU A 99 -1.71 -12.86 -1.16
CA LEU A 99 -2.86 -13.00 -0.23
C LEU A 99 -3.75 -14.23 -0.53
N LYS A 100 -3.40 -14.96 -1.59
CA LYS A 100 -4.07 -16.19 -2.03
C LYS A 100 -3.75 -17.35 -1.07
N GLY A 101 -4.79 -18.00 -0.58
CA GLY A 101 -4.65 -19.21 0.26
C GLY A 101 -4.67 -18.97 1.77
N MET A 102 -4.80 -17.72 2.19
CA MET A 102 -5.01 -17.42 3.61
C MET A 102 -6.36 -17.96 4.09
N SER A 103 -6.35 -18.61 5.24
CA SER A 103 -7.56 -19.01 5.96
C SER A 103 -8.32 -17.77 6.47
N LYS A 104 -9.59 -17.95 6.84
CA LYS A 104 -10.38 -16.87 7.47
C LYS A 104 -9.70 -16.28 8.71
N ALA A 105 -9.08 -17.13 9.54
CA ALA A 105 -8.38 -16.71 10.75
C ALA A 105 -7.14 -15.86 10.44
N GLU A 106 -6.39 -16.22 9.40
CA GLU A 106 -5.24 -15.41 8.94
C GLU A 106 -5.69 -14.06 8.40
N ILE A 107 -6.78 -14.01 7.63
CA ILE A 107 -7.34 -12.74 7.13
C ILE A 107 -7.77 -11.83 8.30
N GLU A 108 -8.42 -12.37 9.34
CA GLU A 108 -8.78 -11.58 10.53
C GLU A 108 -7.54 -11.08 11.29
N THR A 109 -6.48 -11.88 11.35
CA THR A 109 -5.18 -11.45 11.90
C THR A 109 -4.60 -10.29 11.09
N VAL A 110 -4.59 -10.37 9.75
CA VAL A 110 -4.13 -9.30 8.86
C VAL A 110 -4.97 -8.04 9.03
N LYS A 111 -6.31 -8.15 9.11
CA LYS A 111 -7.21 -7.02 9.34
C LYS A 111 -6.91 -6.30 10.66
N SER A 112 -6.76 -7.08 11.74
CA SER A 112 -6.42 -6.53 13.06
C SER A 112 -5.07 -5.82 13.01
N PHE A 113 -4.10 -6.43 12.35
CA PHE A 113 -2.76 -5.88 12.19
C PHE A 113 -2.77 -4.57 11.39
N ILE A 114 -3.46 -4.49 10.25
CA ILE A 114 -3.58 -3.28 9.43
C ILE A 114 -4.22 -2.13 10.21
N SER A 115 -5.18 -2.41 11.09
CA SER A 115 -5.92 -1.40 11.85
C SER A 115 -5.10 -0.72 12.95
N SER A 116 -3.93 -1.25 13.27
CA SER A 116 -3.05 -0.68 14.30
C SER A 116 -2.41 0.63 13.84
N ASP A 117 -2.36 1.61 14.72
CA ASP A 117 -1.65 2.88 14.52
C ASP A 117 -0.24 2.86 15.13
N SER A 118 0.03 1.83 15.93
CA SER A 118 1.31 1.60 16.60
C SER A 118 1.57 0.11 16.79
N ASP A 119 2.83 -0.24 16.89
CA ASP A 119 3.31 -1.61 17.15
C ASP A 119 4.08 -1.63 18.47
N THR A 120 3.80 -2.62 19.32
CA THR A 120 4.53 -2.79 20.58
C THR A 120 5.47 -3.97 20.47
N TYR A 121 6.76 -3.70 20.44
CA TYR A 121 7.81 -4.73 20.38
C TYR A 121 9.05 -4.27 21.12
N ARG A 122 10.00 -5.20 21.29
CA ARG A 122 11.26 -4.94 21.98
C ARG A 122 12.38 -4.69 20.97
N ASP A 123 12.99 -3.53 21.05
CA ASP A 123 14.20 -3.24 20.28
C ASP A 123 15.37 -4.15 20.70
N PRO A 124 16.31 -4.42 19.78
CA PRO A 124 17.52 -5.16 20.10
C PRO A 124 18.23 -4.52 21.31
N TYR A 125 18.63 -5.37 22.27
CA TYR A 125 19.31 -4.99 23.52
C TYR A 125 18.45 -4.24 24.55
N GLU A 126 17.21 -3.88 24.26
CA GLU A 126 16.31 -3.28 25.24
C GLU A 126 15.70 -4.34 26.18
N ARG A 127 15.39 -3.94 27.42
CA ARG A 127 14.79 -4.85 28.42
C ARG A 127 13.28 -4.91 28.37
N LYS A 128 12.65 -3.89 27.80
CA LYS A 128 11.19 -3.74 27.78
C LYS A 128 10.68 -3.50 26.35
N ALA A 129 9.51 -3.99 26.05
CA ALA A 129 8.78 -3.62 24.83
C ALA A 129 8.23 -2.19 24.97
N THR A 130 8.33 -1.41 23.92
CA THR A 130 7.84 -0.03 23.82
C THR A 130 6.93 0.13 22.62
N PRO A 131 5.94 1.03 22.65
CA PRO A 131 5.10 1.33 21.50
C PRO A 131 5.87 2.20 20.47
N HIS A 132 5.79 1.82 19.21
CA HIS A 132 6.36 2.53 18.07
C HIS A 132 5.23 2.96 17.14
N PRO A 133 5.05 4.26 16.86
CA PRO A 133 4.07 4.73 15.88
C PRO A 133 4.31 4.08 14.52
N ARG A 134 3.24 3.72 13.83
CA ARG A 134 3.35 3.10 12.52
C ARG A 134 3.45 4.16 11.43
N HIS A 135 4.52 4.10 10.63
CA HIS A 135 4.83 5.04 9.55
C HIS A 135 4.61 4.47 8.14
N CYS A 136 4.07 3.26 8.03
CA CYS A 136 3.85 2.61 6.75
C CYS A 136 2.38 2.52 6.33
N VAL A 137 2.17 2.38 5.03
CA VAL A 137 0.92 1.95 4.41
C VAL A 137 1.08 0.57 3.79
N PHE A 138 -0.04 -0.12 3.60
CA PHE A 138 -0.07 -1.44 2.98
C PHE A 138 -0.63 -1.37 1.56
N ILE A 139 -0.15 -2.26 0.71
CA ILE A 139 -0.69 -2.54 -0.61
C ILE A 139 -0.57 -4.03 -0.86
N GLY A 140 -1.53 -4.65 -1.52
CA GLY A 140 -1.49 -6.07 -1.80
C GLY A 140 -1.43 -6.37 -3.28
N THR A 141 -0.88 -7.55 -3.62
CA THR A 141 -0.91 -8.09 -4.98
C THR A 141 -1.61 -9.45 -5.00
N ALA A 142 -2.41 -9.69 -6.02
CA ALA A 142 -3.12 -10.95 -6.20
C ALA A 142 -3.28 -11.30 -7.68
N ASN A 143 -3.36 -12.61 -7.97
CA ASN A 143 -3.61 -13.09 -9.33
C ASN A 143 -5.10 -13.40 -9.57
N LYS A 144 -5.94 -13.40 -8.55
CA LYS A 144 -7.38 -13.69 -8.64
C LYS A 144 -8.16 -12.93 -7.56
N LYS A 145 -9.41 -12.57 -7.86
CA LYS A 145 -10.36 -11.95 -6.91
C LYS A 145 -10.91 -12.92 -5.83
N SER A 146 -10.63 -14.21 -5.91
CA SER A 146 -11.32 -15.24 -5.12
C SER A 146 -11.15 -15.09 -3.61
N PHE A 147 -10.04 -14.51 -3.13
CA PHE A 147 -9.81 -14.36 -1.70
C PHE A 147 -10.72 -13.29 -1.03
N LEU A 148 -11.29 -12.37 -1.80
CA LEU A 148 -12.18 -11.31 -1.30
C LEU A 148 -13.61 -11.81 -1.06
N LYS A 149 -14.06 -12.86 -1.77
CA LYS A 149 -15.46 -13.28 -1.78
C LYS A 149 -15.93 -13.94 -0.48
N ASP A 150 -15.03 -14.53 0.30
CA ASP A 150 -15.38 -15.38 1.44
C ASP A 150 -15.15 -14.75 2.82
N SER A 151 -14.67 -13.50 2.90
CA SER A 151 -14.06 -13.00 4.12
C SER A 151 -14.73 -11.81 4.80
N GLY A 152 -15.81 -11.23 4.23
CA GLY A 152 -16.37 -9.98 4.78
C GLY A 152 -15.30 -8.85 4.88
N THR A 153 -14.35 -8.84 3.93
CA THR A 153 -13.14 -8.01 3.95
C THR A 153 -13.36 -6.62 3.35
N GLU A 154 -14.57 -6.30 2.95
CA GLU A 154 -14.90 -5.27 1.98
C GLU A 154 -14.51 -3.84 2.37
N ARG A 155 -14.32 -3.53 3.67
CA ARG A 155 -14.07 -2.15 4.08
C ARG A 155 -12.58 -1.74 4.19
N ARG A 156 -11.64 -2.68 4.09
CA ARG A 156 -10.20 -2.40 4.18
C ARG A 156 -9.44 -2.72 2.90
N PHE A 157 -9.88 -3.76 2.20
CA PHE A 157 -9.24 -4.25 0.98
C PHE A 157 -10.01 -3.76 -0.25
N PHE A 158 -9.35 -2.92 -1.02
CA PHE A 158 -9.93 -2.25 -2.19
C PHE A 158 -9.38 -2.88 -3.47
N PRO A 159 -10.12 -3.78 -4.13
CA PRO A 159 -9.65 -4.48 -5.33
C PRO A 159 -9.53 -3.53 -6.51
N ILE A 160 -8.38 -3.52 -7.16
CA ILE A 160 -8.08 -2.76 -8.37
C ILE A 160 -7.69 -3.75 -9.47
N GLU A 161 -8.48 -3.82 -10.54
CA GLU A 161 -8.15 -4.62 -11.73
C GLU A 161 -7.11 -3.93 -12.57
N CYS A 162 -5.94 -4.56 -12.68
CA CYS A 162 -4.84 -4.10 -13.53
C CYS A 162 -4.93 -4.76 -14.91
N GLY A 163 -4.32 -4.11 -15.92
CA GLY A 163 -4.26 -4.65 -17.27
C GLY A 163 -5.61 -4.72 -18.00
N VAL A 164 -6.56 -3.89 -17.59
CA VAL A 164 -7.84 -3.68 -18.31
C VAL A 164 -7.59 -2.92 -19.60
N ASN A 165 -6.70 -1.95 -19.56
CA ASN A 165 -6.25 -1.17 -20.71
C ASN A 165 -4.74 -1.38 -20.92
N ASP A 166 -4.28 -1.13 -22.13
CA ASP A 166 -2.86 -1.11 -22.44
C ASP A 166 -2.19 0.07 -21.76
N VAL A 167 -1.00 -0.17 -21.19
CA VAL A 167 -0.14 0.89 -20.66
C VAL A 167 0.79 1.39 -21.77
N LYS A 168 1.04 2.70 -21.80
CA LYS A 168 1.94 3.29 -22.79
C LYS A 168 3.40 2.88 -22.57
N GLN A 169 3.76 2.62 -21.31
CA GLN A 169 5.12 2.38 -20.89
C GLN A 169 5.13 1.51 -19.62
N HIS A 170 6.02 0.52 -19.56
CA HIS A 170 6.15 -0.30 -18.37
C HIS A 170 6.65 0.55 -17.19
N PRO A 171 6.18 0.32 -15.93
CA PRO A 171 6.63 1.10 -14.76
C PRO A 171 8.14 1.17 -14.59
N MET A 172 8.90 0.18 -15.06
CA MET A 172 10.37 0.17 -15.01
C MET A 172 10.99 1.28 -15.86
N ASP A 173 10.34 1.65 -16.97
CA ASP A 173 10.87 2.58 -17.98
C ASP A 173 10.40 4.02 -17.74
N ILE A 174 9.59 4.26 -16.71
CA ILE A 174 9.10 5.60 -16.32
C ILE A 174 10.22 6.37 -15.63
N GLU A 175 10.39 7.64 -16.00
CA GLU A 175 11.38 8.53 -15.36
C GLU A 175 11.06 8.78 -13.87
N GLU A 176 12.10 9.01 -13.06
CA GLU A 176 11.97 9.25 -11.62
C GLU A 176 11.12 10.48 -11.31
N ASP A 177 11.22 11.52 -12.11
CA ASP A 177 10.43 12.76 -11.97
C ASP A 177 8.92 12.52 -11.94
N TYR A 178 8.43 11.46 -12.59
CA TYR A 178 7.03 11.08 -12.52
C TYR A 178 6.62 10.72 -11.08
N PHE A 179 7.42 9.91 -10.41
CA PHE A 179 7.13 9.46 -9.03
C PHE A 179 7.28 10.61 -8.02
N LEU A 180 8.28 11.46 -8.21
CA LEU A 180 8.45 12.68 -7.41
C LEU A 180 7.24 13.62 -7.55
N GLN A 181 6.71 13.77 -8.75
CA GLN A 181 5.49 14.56 -8.99
C GLN A 181 4.28 13.94 -8.28
N VAL A 182 4.11 12.62 -8.31
CA VAL A 182 3.04 11.91 -7.59
C VAL A 182 3.13 12.16 -6.10
N LEU A 183 4.32 12.07 -5.52
CA LEU A 183 4.54 12.35 -4.08
C LEU A 183 4.26 13.83 -3.74
N ALA A 184 4.64 14.76 -4.62
CA ALA A 184 4.35 16.18 -4.43
C ALA A 184 2.84 16.46 -4.45
N GLU A 185 2.08 15.82 -5.32
CA GLU A 185 0.61 15.92 -5.35
C GLU A 185 -0.01 15.34 -4.07
N ALA A 186 0.46 14.17 -3.63
CA ALA A 186 0.01 13.56 -2.38
C ALA A 186 0.26 14.46 -1.17
N LYS A 187 1.41 15.15 -1.16
CA LYS A 187 1.71 16.15 -0.12
C LYS A 187 0.74 17.33 -0.13
N VAL A 188 0.37 17.83 -1.30
CA VAL A 188 -0.63 18.90 -1.44
C VAL A 188 -2.00 18.47 -0.90
N TRP A 189 -2.44 17.23 -1.17
CA TRP A 189 -3.69 16.71 -0.64
C TRP A 189 -3.65 16.57 0.88
N PHE A 190 -2.55 16.04 1.41
CA PHE A 190 -2.32 15.95 2.84
C PHE A 190 -2.38 17.33 3.53
N ASP A 191 -1.72 18.36 2.96
CA ASP A 191 -1.71 19.72 3.51
C ASP A 191 -3.09 20.37 3.48
N LYS A 192 -3.92 20.03 2.49
CA LYS A 192 -5.33 20.45 2.42
C LYS A 192 -6.25 19.65 3.33
N ARG A 193 -5.74 18.68 4.07
CA ARG A 193 -6.50 17.78 4.95
C ARG A 193 -7.61 17.02 4.22
N GLU A 194 -7.31 16.54 3.01
CA GLU A 194 -8.22 15.67 2.26
C GLU A 194 -8.53 14.41 3.09
N PRO A 195 -9.73 13.82 2.97
CA PRO A 195 -10.14 12.66 3.75
C PRO A 195 -9.21 11.45 3.54
N LEU A 196 -9.04 10.65 4.59
CA LEU A 196 -8.28 9.40 4.57
C LEU A 196 -9.19 8.15 4.46
N THR A 197 -10.48 8.37 4.24
CA THR A 197 -11.50 7.30 4.12
C THR A 197 -12.57 7.71 3.12
#